data_b1922de71c1f82c5411ab32c27403ca9
#
_entry.id   b1922de71c1f82c5411ab32c27403ca9
#
_cell.length_a   1.000
_cell.length_b   1.000
_cell.length_c   1.000
_cell.angle_alpha   90.00
_cell.angle_beta   90.00
_cell.angle_gamma   90.00
#
_symmetry.space_group_name_H-M   'P 1'
#
loop_
_entity.id
_entity.type
_entity.pdbx_description
1 polymer ?
#
loop_
_entity_poly.entity_id
_entity_poly.type
_entity_poly.pdbx_seq_one_letter_code
_entity_poly.pdbx_strand_id
1 'polypeptide(L)'
;MFIEQPPWFYRVLFPGVIWRIPAKEKCVYLTFDDGPIPEVTPWVLDILDKYGVKATFFCVGDNVRKHPEVYQMVLDRGHRVGNHTFHHIQGLQYWTKNYLDDIEQAAGYIHSDLYRPPHGHMRFPQVVALRKKYKIIMWDVVTRDYSPHMTPNGVFNVVKNYTRNGS
;
A
#
# COMPACT_ATOMS: atom_id res chain seq x y z
N MET A 1 7.63 2.61 -18.73
CA MET A 1 6.38 1.98 -19.19
C MET A 1 5.37 2.10 -18.07
N PHE A 2 4.32 2.83 -18.30
CA PHE A 2 3.30 3.09 -17.28
C PHE A 2 2.21 2.03 -17.44
N ILE A 3 2.05 1.16 -16.45
CA ILE A 3 1.12 0.02 -16.49
C ILE A 3 0.12 0.20 -15.37
N GLU A 4 -1.14 0.40 -15.72
CA GLU A 4 -2.27 0.54 -14.78
C GLU A 4 -2.60 -0.78 -14.07
N GLN A 5 -2.33 -1.91 -14.75
CA GLN A 5 -2.43 -3.25 -14.17
C GLN A 5 -1.14 -4.02 -14.38
N PRO A 6 -0.53 -4.60 -13.32
CA PRO A 6 0.61 -5.49 -13.46
C PRO A 6 0.28 -6.67 -14.38
N PRO A 7 1.12 -6.97 -15.39
CA PRO A 7 0.88 -8.08 -16.30
C PRO A 7 0.95 -9.42 -15.57
N TRP A 8 0.26 -10.43 -16.08
CA TRP A 8 0.14 -11.73 -15.42
C TRP A 8 1.49 -12.41 -15.15
N PHE A 9 2.46 -12.29 -16.07
CA PHE A 9 3.78 -12.88 -15.92
C PHE A 9 4.57 -12.26 -14.75
N TYR A 10 4.40 -10.95 -14.49
CA TYR A 10 5.01 -10.28 -13.35
C TYR A 10 4.43 -10.79 -12.03
N ARG A 11 3.14 -11.08 -12.00
CA ARG A 11 2.46 -11.64 -10.82
C ARG A 11 2.96 -13.05 -10.49
N VAL A 12 3.27 -13.86 -11.51
CA VAL A 12 3.79 -15.23 -11.35
C VAL A 12 5.21 -15.26 -10.80
N LEU A 13 6.03 -14.23 -11.07
CA LEU A 13 7.39 -14.12 -10.56
C LEU A 13 7.47 -14.01 -9.02
N PHE A 14 6.37 -13.60 -8.37
CA PHE A 14 6.31 -13.42 -6.91
C PHE A 14 5.21 -14.29 -6.29
N PRO A 15 5.42 -15.61 -6.17
CA PRO A 15 4.42 -16.52 -5.62
C PRO A 15 4.15 -16.19 -4.13
N GLY A 16 2.86 -16.17 -3.78
CA GLY A 16 2.41 -15.87 -2.40
C GLY A 16 2.36 -14.38 -2.05
N VAL A 17 2.49 -13.50 -3.05
CA VAL A 17 2.16 -12.09 -2.95
C VAL A 17 0.71 -11.90 -3.40
N ILE A 18 -0.04 -11.07 -2.70
CA ILE A 18 -1.46 -10.85 -2.94
C ILE A 18 -1.63 -9.64 -3.86
N TRP A 19 -2.11 -9.88 -5.07
CA TRP A 19 -2.39 -8.86 -6.09
C TRP A 19 -3.86 -8.50 -6.19
N ARG A 20 -4.72 -9.45 -5.87
CA ARG A 20 -6.17 -9.34 -5.88
C ARG A 20 -6.76 -10.35 -4.90
N ILE A 21 -7.82 -9.98 -4.22
CA ILE A 21 -8.50 -10.88 -3.27
C ILE A 21 -9.83 -11.30 -3.91
N PRO A 22 -9.99 -12.57 -4.35
CA PRO A 22 -11.26 -13.05 -4.85
C PRO A 22 -12.36 -12.89 -3.80
N ALA A 23 -13.45 -12.28 -4.18
CA ALA A 23 -14.61 -12.09 -3.30
C ALA A 23 -15.88 -12.66 -3.94
N LYS A 24 -16.76 -13.24 -3.12
CA LYS A 24 -18.07 -13.76 -3.57
C LYS A 24 -19.01 -12.61 -3.94
N GLU A 25 -18.99 -11.55 -3.15
CA GLU A 25 -19.76 -10.33 -3.37
C GLU A 25 -18.93 -9.30 -4.15
N LYS A 26 -19.60 -8.38 -4.84
CA LYS A 26 -18.93 -7.28 -5.55
C LYS A 26 -18.27 -6.36 -4.55
N CYS A 27 -16.97 -6.39 -4.48
CA CYS A 27 -16.20 -5.50 -3.62
C CYS A 27 -14.88 -5.06 -4.26
N VAL A 28 -14.34 -3.98 -3.77
CA VAL A 28 -12.99 -3.48 -4.05
C VAL A 28 -12.30 -3.12 -2.74
N TYR A 29 -10.97 -3.21 -2.73
CA TYR A 29 -10.14 -2.88 -1.57
C TYR A 29 -9.38 -1.60 -1.85
N LEU A 30 -9.82 -0.50 -1.25
CA LEU A 30 -9.11 0.78 -1.35
C LEU A 30 -7.85 0.74 -0.49
N THR A 31 -6.74 1.18 -1.07
CA THR A 31 -5.47 1.29 -0.35
C THR A 31 -4.80 2.63 -0.67
N PHE A 32 -4.17 3.20 0.36
CA PHE A 32 -3.41 4.43 0.28
C PHE A 32 -2.00 4.18 0.80
N ASP A 33 -1.00 4.65 0.07
CA ASP A 33 0.40 4.47 0.41
C ASP A 33 1.01 5.79 0.90
N ASP A 34 2.23 5.75 1.44
CA ASP A 34 3.10 6.87 1.82
C ASP A 34 2.65 7.73 3.01
N GLY A 35 1.45 7.51 3.55
CA GLY A 35 0.97 8.22 4.74
C GLY A 35 1.69 7.84 6.07
N PRO A 36 1.28 8.45 7.17
CA PRO A 36 0.36 9.57 7.28
C PRO A 36 0.98 10.90 6.85
N ILE A 37 0.19 11.76 6.21
CA ILE A 37 0.58 13.10 5.77
C ILE A 37 -0.44 14.09 6.33
N PRO A 38 -0.06 15.04 7.20
CA PRO A 38 -0.99 15.94 7.91
C PRO A 38 -1.92 16.73 6.99
N GLU A 39 -1.42 17.16 5.83
CA GLU A 39 -2.17 17.97 4.86
C GLU A 39 -3.18 17.16 4.05
N VAL A 40 -2.97 15.85 3.93
CA VAL A 40 -3.75 14.98 3.01
C VAL A 40 -4.56 13.93 3.76
N THR A 41 -3.95 13.23 4.71
CA THR A 41 -4.58 12.07 5.36
C THR A 41 -5.91 12.41 6.04
N PRO A 42 -6.05 13.49 6.82
CA PRO A 42 -7.32 13.85 7.44
C PRO A 42 -8.44 14.11 6.42
N TRP A 43 -8.11 14.79 5.31
CA TRP A 43 -9.05 15.03 4.23
C TRP A 43 -9.54 13.74 3.56
N VAL A 44 -8.63 12.79 3.31
CA VAL A 44 -8.99 11.46 2.78
C VAL A 44 -9.91 10.73 3.75
N LEU A 45 -9.61 10.76 5.04
CA LEU A 45 -10.42 10.14 6.09
C LEU A 45 -11.84 10.72 6.13
N ASP A 46 -11.99 12.05 6.02
CA ASP A 46 -13.29 12.72 5.99
C ASP A 46 -14.13 12.28 4.78
N ILE A 47 -13.51 12.08 3.62
CA ILE A 47 -14.19 11.55 2.44
C ILE A 47 -14.62 10.10 2.67
N LEU A 48 -13.75 9.24 3.21
CA LEU A 48 -14.07 7.84 3.48
C LEU A 48 -15.24 7.73 4.47
N ASP A 49 -15.27 8.55 5.51
CA ASP A 49 -16.36 8.60 6.48
C ASP A 49 -17.67 9.08 5.84
N LYS A 50 -17.61 10.10 4.99
CA LYS A 50 -18.79 10.60 4.25
C LYS A 50 -19.47 9.50 3.44
N TYR A 51 -18.71 8.56 2.89
CA TYR A 51 -19.24 7.44 2.10
C TYR A 51 -19.38 6.14 2.91
N GLY A 52 -19.08 6.14 4.19
CA GLY A 52 -19.12 4.94 5.04
C GLY A 52 -18.17 3.83 4.62
N VAL A 53 -17.04 4.19 3.99
CA VAL A 53 -16.08 3.26 3.39
C VAL A 53 -14.85 3.13 4.28
N LYS A 54 -14.35 1.90 4.43
CA LYS A 54 -13.08 1.63 5.11
C LYS A 54 -11.99 1.27 4.09
N ALA A 55 -10.75 1.62 4.42
CA ALA A 55 -9.58 1.44 3.57
C ALA A 55 -8.38 0.88 4.35
N THR A 56 -7.31 0.54 3.63
CA THR A 56 -6.02 0.16 4.22
C THR A 56 -4.98 1.21 3.86
N PHE A 57 -4.24 1.69 4.87
CA PHE A 57 -3.17 2.66 4.71
C PHE A 57 -1.82 1.98 4.93
N PHE A 58 -0.98 1.91 3.90
CA PHE A 58 0.40 1.45 4.02
C PHE A 58 1.28 2.63 4.40
N CYS A 59 1.62 2.66 5.68
CA CYS A 59 2.27 3.81 6.30
C CYS A 59 3.79 3.70 6.28
N VAL A 60 4.46 4.81 6.02
CA VAL A 60 5.92 4.96 6.17
C VAL A 60 6.24 5.20 7.64
N GLY A 61 7.14 4.39 8.21
CA GLY A 61 7.42 4.43 9.64
C GLY A 61 7.94 5.77 10.14
N ASP A 62 8.76 6.48 9.36
CA ASP A 62 9.24 7.83 9.71
C ASP A 62 8.11 8.87 9.73
N ASN A 63 7.10 8.73 8.86
CA ASN A 63 5.92 9.57 8.89
C ASN A 63 5.06 9.29 10.12
N VAL A 64 4.91 8.02 10.50
CA VAL A 64 4.20 7.66 11.76
C VAL A 64 4.93 8.22 12.99
N ARG A 65 6.26 8.13 13.01
CA ARG A 65 7.10 8.71 14.08
C ARG A 65 6.94 10.24 14.20
N LYS A 66 6.84 10.93 13.05
CA LYS A 66 6.70 12.39 12.99
C LYS A 66 5.29 12.89 13.29
N HIS A 67 4.28 12.10 12.89
CA HIS A 67 2.86 12.49 12.94
C HIS A 67 2.01 11.38 13.59
N PRO A 68 2.32 11.00 14.86
CA PRO A 68 1.61 9.92 15.55
C PRO A 68 0.12 10.25 15.75
N GLU A 69 -0.23 11.52 15.87
CA GLU A 69 -1.62 11.98 15.99
C GLU A 69 -2.44 11.70 14.72
N VAL A 70 -1.84 11.91 13.54
CA VAL A 70 -2.51 11.64 12.26
C VAL A 70 -2.63 10.12 12.03
N TYR A 71 -1.61 9.35 12.43
CA TYR A 71 -1.68 7.90 12.41
C TYR A 71 -2.80 7.36 13.33
N GLN A 72 -2.93 7.95 14.54
CA GLN A 72 -3.99 7.58 15.47
C GLN A 72 -5.39 7.87 14.88
N MET A 73 -5.55 8.99 14.16
CA MET A 73 -6.83 9.28 13.46
C MET A 73 -7.21 8.16 12.47
N VAL A 74 -6.24 7.58 11.76
CA VAL A 74 -6.49 6.44 10.84
C VAL A 74 -7.05 5.25 11.61
N LEU A 75 -6.47 4.94 12.76
CA LEU A 75 -6.89 3.81 13.62
C LEU A 75 -8.26 4.06 14.25
N ASP A 76 -8.47 5.24 14.82
CA ASP A 76 -9.71 5.61 15.53
C ASP A 76 -10.92 5.59 14.59
N ARG A 77 -10.73 5.93 13.32
CA ARG A 77 -11.76 5.84 12.28
C ARG A 77 -11.95 4.43 11.72
N GLY A 78 -11.30 3.41 12.31
CA GLY A 78 -11.49 1.99 12.01
C GLY A 78 -10.92 1.54 10.66
N HIS A 79 -9.93 2.26 10.14
CA HIS A 79 -9.18 1.82 8.96
C HIS A 79 -8.09 0.82 9.33
N ARG A 80 -7.63 0.02 8.36
CA ARG A 80 -6.48 -0.85 8.56
C ARG A 80 -5.19 -0.13 8.19
N VAL A 81 -4.10 -0.57 8.81
CA VAL A 81 -2.76 -0.08 8.50
C VAL A 81 -1.87 -1.23 8.06
N GLY A 82 -0.83 -0.93 7.28
CA GLY A 82 0.21 -1.84 6.85
C GLY A 82 1.57 -1.15 6.88
N ASN A 83 2.62 -1.96 6.97
CA ASN A 83 4.00 -1.48 6.95
C ASN A 83 4.44 -1.14 5.51
N HIS A 84 5.04 0.05 5.33
CA HIS A 84 5.56 0.52 4.04
C HIS A 84 7.04 0.92 4.14
N THR A 85 7.83 0.18 4.94
CA THR A 85 9.21 0.46 5.35
C THR A 85 9.32 1.70 6.26
N PHE A 86 10.49 1.92 6.85
CA PHE A 86 10.68 3.10 7.72
C PHE A 86 11.04 4.34 6.91
N HIS A 87 11.99 4.21 5.95
CA HIS A 87 12.47 5.33 5.13
C HIS A 87 11.95 5.31 3.69
N HIS A 88 10.88 4.56 3.39
CA HIS A 88 10.33 4.41 2.04
C HIS A 88 11.40 3.93 1.02
N ILE A 89 12.25 2.97 1.42
CA ILE A 89 13.36 2.49 0.60
C ILE A 89 12.90 1.45 -0.43
N GLN A 90 13.53 1.48 -1.62
CA GLN A 90 13.24 0.57 -2.71
C GLN A 90 14.02 -0.74 -2.57
N GLY A 91 13.35 -1.89 -2.47
CA GLY A 91 13.97 -3.17 -2.18
C GLY A 91 15.09 -3.59 -3.14
N LEU A 92 14.97 -3.28 -4.44
CA LEU A 92 16.00 -3.61 -5.42
C LEU A 92 17.33 -2.88 -5.21
N GLN A 93 17.34 -1.72 -4.54
CA GLN A 93 18.52 -0.90 -4.30
C GLN A 93 19.29 -1.30 -3.03
N TYR A 94 18.69 -2.12 -2.17
CA TYR A 94 19.25 -2.47 -0.87
C TYR A 94 19.54 -3.97 -0.76
N TRP A 95 20.60 -4.33 -0.04
CA TRP A 95 20.83 -5.70 0.38
C TRP A 95 19.71 -6.19 1.28
N THR A 96 19.43 -7.49 1.23
CA THR A 96 18.29 -8.08 1.96
C THR A 96 18.30 -7.73 3.44
N LYS A 97 19.46 -7.82 4.10
CA LYS A 97 19.56 -7.49 5.53
C LYS A 97 19.12 -6.04 5.81
N ASN A 98 19.70 -5.07 5.13
CA ASN A 98 19.41 -3.65 5.35
C ASN A 98 17.94 -3.31 5.06
N TYR A 99 17.37 -3.95 4.05
CA TYR A 99 15.95 -3.79 3.72
C TYR A 99 15.04 -4.34 4.82
N LEU A 100 15.37 -5.51 5.36
CA LEU A 100 14.61 -6.12 6.45
C LEU A 100 14.77 -5.34 7.75
N ASP A 101 15.96 -4.81 8.04
CA ASP A 101 16.22 -3.96 9.21
C ASP A 101 15.34 -2.68 9.17
N ASP A 102 15.18 -2.07 7.99
CA ASP A 102 14.33 -0.88 7.80
C ASP A 102 12.82 -1.21 8.02
N ILE A 103 12.38 -2.37 7.54
CA ILE A 103 11.01 -2.85 7.78
C ILE A 103 10.79 -3.15 9.26
N GLU A 104 11.76 -3.74 9.94
CA GLU A 104 11.66 -4.03 11.37
C GLU A 104 11.65 -2.75 12.20
N GLN A 105 12.42 -1.72 11.80
CA GLN A 105 12.34 -0.40 12.41
C GLN A 105 10.93 0.19 12.29
N ALA A 106 10.29 0.08 11.12
CA ALA A 106 8.91 0.51 10.93
C ALA A 106 7.92 -0.28 11.79
N ALA A 107 8.18 -1.56 12.03
CA ALA A 107 7.33 -2.42 12.86
C ALA A 107 7.29 -1.97 14.34
N GLY A 108 8.26 -1.20 14.80
CA GLY A 108 8.23 -0.56 16.11
C GLY A 108 7.16 0.54 16.24
N TYR A 109 6.64 1.03 15.13
CA TYR A 109 5.61 2.09 15.05
C TYR A 109 4.29 1.59 14.46
N ILE A 110 4.34 0.57 13.57
CA ILE A 110 3.20 0.09 12.81
C ILE A 110 2.94 -1.38 13.14
N HIS A 111 1.97 -1.64 14.00
CA HIS A 111 1.61 -3.00 14.41
C HIS A 111 0.62 -3.62 13.42
N SER A 112 1.14 -4.35 12.44
CA SER A 112 0.33 -4.97 11.38
C SER A 112 1.00 -6.24 10.81
N ASP A 113 0.18 -7.16 10.33
CA ASP A 113 0.59 -8.32 9.54
C ASP A 113 0.59 -8.03 8.02
N LEU A 114 0.26 -6.79 7.63
CA LEU A 114 0.24 -6.35 6.24
C LEU A 114 1.52 -5.58 5.91
N TYR A 115 2.05 -5.85 4.74
CA TYR A 115 3.23 -5.17 4.21
C TYR A 115 3.04 -4.87 2.72
N ARG A 116 3.49 -3.69 2.29
CA ARG A 116 3.59 -3.34 0.86
C ARG A 116 4.98 -2.76 0.58
N PRO A 117 5.71 -3.29 -0.43
CA PRO A 117 7.02 -2.75 -0.79
C PRO A 117 6.87 -1.40 -1.50
N PRO A 118 7.66 -0.38 -1.12
CA PRO A 118 7.76 0.86 -1.89
C PRO A 118 8.05 0.60 -3.37
N HIS A 119 7.36 1.33 -4.24
CA HIS A 119 7.44 1.19 -5.70
C HIS A 119 7.08 -0.20 -6.25
N GLY A 120 6.62 -1.13 -5.41
CA GLY A 120 6.33 -2.50 -5.81
C GLY A 120 7.57 -3.36 -6.09
N HIS A 121 8.75 -2.94 -5.65
CA HIS A 121 10.02 -3.58 -6.00
C HIS A 121 10.65 -4.30 -4.82
N MET A 122 10.93 -5.60 -5.00
CA MET A 122 11.64 -6.44 -4.05
C MET A 122 12.59 -7.41 -4.77
N ARG A 123 13.64 -7.84 -4.07
CA ARG A 123 14.46 -8.99 -4.46
C ARG A 123 13.79 -10.28 -3.98
N PHE A 124 13.98 -11.37 -4.69
CA PHE A 124 13.38 -12.66 -4.31
C PHE A 124 13.72 -13.12 -2.87
N PRO A 125 14.97 -13.00 -2.36
CA PRO A 125 15.27 -13.34 -0.96
C PRO A 125 14.49 -12.49 0.06
N GLN A 126 14.21 -11.23 -0.26
CA GLN A 126 13.38 -10.34 0.59
C GLN A 126 11.94 -10.85 0.67
N VAL A 127 11.36 -11.25 -0.47
CA VAL A 127 10.01 -11.85 -0.51
C VAL A 127 9.94 -13.11 0.35
N VAL A 128 10.92 -14.01 0.20
CA VAL A 128 10.96 -15.27 0.97
C VAL A 128 11.03 -15.01 2.48
N ALA A 129 11.83 -14.03 2.90
CA ALA A 129 11.95 -13.66 4.31
C ALA A 129 10.65 -13.02 4.84
N LEU A 130 10.10 -12.04 4.11
CA LEU A 130 8.93 -11.27 4.54
C LEU A 130 7.65 -12.09 4.62
N ARG A 131 7.45 -13.06 3.74
CA ARG A 131 6.28 -13.96 3.76
C ARG A 131 6.13 -14.78 5.04
N LYS A 132 7.19 -14.90 5.84
CA LYS A 132 7.14 -15.59 7.14
C LYS A 132 6.42 -14.77 8.21
N LYS A 133 6.43 -13.43 8.06
CA LYS A 133 5.90 -12.48 9.05
C LYS A 133 4.71 -11.69 8.51
N TYR A 134 4.68 -11.41 7.20
CA TYR A 134 3.74 -10.50 6.58
C TYR A 134 2.95 -11.15 5.44
N LYS A 135 1.71 -10.70 5.27
CA LYS A 135 0.96 -10.80 4.03
C LYS A 135 1.43 -9.65 3.13
N ILE A 136 2.14 -9.97 2.06
CA ILE A 136 2.64 -8.97 1.11
C ILE A 136 1.50 -8.60 0.17
N ILE A 137 1.04 -7.36 0.26
CA ILE A 137 -0.08 -6.83 -0.52
C ILE A 137 0.45 -5.92 -1.62
N MET A 138 0.18 -6.27 -2.86
CA MET A 138 0.42 -5.42 -4.02
C MET A 138 -0.88 -4.75 -4.47
N TRP A 139 -1.00 -4.40 -5.73
CA TRP A 139 -2.19 -3.79 -6.32
C TRP A 139 -2.61 -4.53 -7.59
N ASP A 140 -3.91 -4.61 -7.81
CA ASP A 140 -4.49 -5.05 -9.10
C ASP A 140 -4.58 -3.87 -10.07
N VAL A 141 -4.86 -2.67 -9.54
CA VAL A 141 -4.93 -1.41 -10.29
C VAL A 141 -4.14 -0.33 -9.55
N VAL A 142 -3.29 0.40 -10.27
CA VAL A 142 -2.62 1.60 -9.78
C VAL A 142 -3.18 2.81 -10.52
N THR A 143 -3.66 3.79 -9.77
CA THR A 143 -4.34 4.98 -10.30
C THR A 143 -3.39 5.99 -10.90
N ARG A 144 -2.11 5.97 -10.49
CA ARG A 144 -1.06 6.92 -10.88
C ARG A 144 -1.37 8.37 -10.48
N ASP A 145 -2.19 8.55 -9.46
CA ASP A 145 -2.56 9.86 -8.90
C ASP A 145 -1.35 10.68 -8.42
N TYR A 146 -0.25 10.02 -8.06
CA TYR A 146 1.04 10.64 -7.73
C TYR A 146 1.73 11.31 -8.94
N SER A 147 1.29 11.06 -10.17
CA SER A 147 1.94 11.58 -11.37
C SER A 147 1.47 13.01 -11.67
N PRO A 148 2.39 13.98 -11.84
CA PRO A 148 2.03 15.36 -12.18
C PRO A 148 1.34 15.50 -13.56
N HIS A 149 1.40 14.44 -14.38
CA HIS A 149 0.74 14.40 -15.70
C HIS A 149 -0.65 13.77 -15.66
N MET A 150 -1.09 13.26 -14.48
CA MET A 150 -2.40 12.64 -14.33
C MET A 150 -3.42 13.67 -13.86
N THR A 151 -4.51 13.80 -14.61
CA THR A 151 -5.64 14.64 -14.22
C THR A 151 -6.64 13.84 -13.35
N PRO A 152 -7.50 14.50 -12.55
CA PRO A 152 -8.57 13.82 -11.82
C PRO A 152 -9.46 12.93 -12.70
N ASN A 153 -9.80 13.39 -13.90
CA ASN A 153 -10.55 12.59 -14.87
C ASN A 153 -9.74 11.40 -15.38
N GLY A 154 -8.42 11.55 -15.53
CA GLY A 154 -7.52 10.45 -15.87
C GLY A 154 -7.52 9.36 -14.79
N VAL A 155 -7.39 9.74 -13.53
CA VAL A 155 -7.49 8.83 -12.37
C VAL A 155 -8.83 8.11 -12.36
N PHE A 156 -9.93 8.84 -12.49
CA PHE A 156 -11.29 8.27 -12.55
C PHE A 156 -11.42 7.25 -13.70
N ASN A 157 -10.91 7.56 -14.89
CA ASN A 157 -10.96 6.65 -16.04
C ASN A 157 -10.14 5.37 -15.81
N VAL A 158 -8.98 5.46 -15.15
CA VAL A 158 -8.21 4.27 -14.76
C VAL A 158 -9.03 3.39 -13.83
N VAL A 159 -9.60 3.96 -12.76
CA VAL A 159 -10.45 3.21 -11.83
C VAL A 159 -11.62 2.57 -12.56
N LYS A 160 -12.37 3.35 -13.37
CA LYS A 160 -13.55 2.88 -14.09
C LYS A 160 -13.25 1.72 -15.05
N ASN A 161 -12.12 1.79 -15.77
CA ASN A 161 -11.83 0.84 -16.86
C ASN A 161 -11.13 -0.42 -16.39
N TYR A 162 -10.36 -0.36 -15.29
CA TYR A 162 -9.49 -1.46 -14.87
C TYR A 162 -9.96 -2.14 -13.56
N THR A 163 -10.82 -1.47 -12.76
CA THR A 163 -11.29 -2.06 -11.50
C THR A 163 -12.28 -3.19 -11.78
N ARG A 164 -12.10 -4.28 -11.07
CA ARG A 164 -12.95 -5.48 -11.13
C ARG A 164 -13.16 -6.04 -9.73
N ASN A 165 -14.05 -7.00 -9.59
CA ASN A 165 -14.34 -7.60 -8.30
C ASN A 165 -13.06 -8.12 -7.63
N GLY A 166 -12.82 -7.66 -6.40
CA GLY A 166 -11.64 -8.03 -5.61
C GLY A 166 -10.36 -7.25 -5.93
N SER A 167 -10.42 -6.20 -6.77
CA SER A 167 -9.28 -5.31 -7.00
C SER A 167 -8.89 -4.57 -5.74
#